data_d4e174eb168cbf7d68690d10ec9a5bf6
#
_entry.id   d4e174eb168cbf7d68690d10ec9a5bf6
#
_cell.length_a   1.000
_cell.length_b   1.000
_cell.length_c   1.000
_cell.angle_alpha   90.00
_cell.angle_beta   90.00
_cell.angle_gamma   90.00
#
_symmetry.space_group_name_H-M   'P 1'
#
loop_
_entity.id
_entity.type
_entity.pdbx_description
1 polymer ?
#
loop_
_entity_poly.entity_id
_entity_poly.type
_entity_poly.pdbx_seq_one_letter_code
_entity_poly.pdbx_strand_id
1 'polypeptide(L)'
;AVLRIGKRALANGVMVALAGVAFVAIFFFAVPFPVIVIAAAAIGFLGGHFAPAQFVVKRGHGAKGDTSASIDAALSDGQLEHTRPSLARAVKVVVVCLALWFGPIFLLATALGLDHIYTQQAMFFSKMAVVTFGGAYAVLAYVAQQAVETYGWLSPGEMLDGLGLAETTPGPLILVLEFVGFLGAYRSPGSLDAALAGAFGAALVLWVTFVPCFLWIFLGAPYIEALRGRKVLDAALSTITAAVVGVVLNLAIWFALHVVFGQVDRIAGPAGLQLQVPVWDSLDVFAAALSALAMLAMIRFKLGMIPTLAGSALIGGLWTLL
;
A
#
# COMPACT_ATOMS: atom_id res chain seq x y z
N ALA A 1 7.52 -7.39 -7.98
CA ALA A 1 6.18 -6.79 -7.90
C ALA A 1 5.84 -6.05 -9.20
N VAL A 2 6.62 -5.01 -9.65
CA VAL A 2 6.32 -4.17 -10.84
C VAL A 2 6.00 -5.00 -12.09
N LEU A 3 6.89 -5.94 -12.48
CA LEU A 3 6.71 -6.77 -13.68
C LEU A 3 5.48 -7.68 -13.58
N ARG A 4 5.19 -8.23 -12.41
CA ARG A 4 4.06 -9.15 -12.21
C ARG A 4 2.73 -8.41 -12.25
N ILE A 5 2.64 -7.26 -11.57
CA ILE A 5 1.45 -6.42 -11.53
C ILE A 5 1.26 -5.75 -12.90
N GLY A 6 2.34 -5.21 -13.49
CA GLY A 6 2.32 -4.55 -14.79
C GLY A 6 1.76 -5.42 -15.90
N LYS A 7 2.18 -6.68 -16.01
CA LYS A 7 1.64 -7.63 -17.02
C LYS A 7 0.14 -7.85 -16.91
N ARG A 8 -0.47 -7.66 -15.74
CA ARG A 8 -1.91 -7.83 -15.52
C ARG A 8 -2.69 -6.52 -15.63
N ALA A 9 -2.08 -5.41 -15.25
CA ALA A 9 -2.74 -4.12 -15.17
C ALA A 9 -2.61 -3.27 -16.44
N LEU A 10 -1.47 -3.39 -17.16
CA LEU A 10 -1.15 -2.58 -18.34
C LEU A 10 -1.60 -3.28 -19.62
N ALA A 11 -2.91 -3.45 -19.78
CA ALA A 11 -3.48 -4.21 -20.88
C ALA A 11 -3.49 -3.46 -22.22
N ASN A 12 -3.40 -2.13 -22.20
CA ASN A 12 -3.42 -1.29 -23.41
C ASN A 12 -2.60 0.00 -23.21
N GLY A 13 -2.41 0.77 -24.30
CA GLY A 13 -1.62 2.00 -24.27
C GLY A 13 -2.14 3.07 -23.30
N VAL A 14 -3.46 3.13 -23.08
CA VAL A 14 -4.06 4.09 -22.11
C VAL A 14 -3.63 3.73 -20.70
N MET A 15 -3.64 2.46 -20.33
CA MET A 15 -3.22 2.00 -19.01
C MET A 15 -1.71 2.22 -18.79
N VAL A 16 -0.91 2.03 -19.85
CA VAL A 16 0.54 2.33 -19.82
C VAL A 16 0.77 3.83 -19.62
N ALA A 17 0.03 4.69 -20.35
CA ALA A 17 0.13 6.14 -20.19
C ALA A 17 -0.26 6.60 -18.78
N LEU A 18 -1.35 6.04 -18.22
CA LEU A 18 -1.77 6.33 -16.85
C LEU A 18 -0.72 5.95 -15.82
N ALA A 19 -0.09 4.78 -15.97
CA ALA A 19 1.01 4.36 -15.11
C ALA A 19 2.22 5.32 -15.23
N GLY A 20 2.57 5.74 -16.46
CA GLY A 20 3.64 6.69 -16.70
C GLY A 20 3.37 8.07 -16.10
N VAL A 21 2.15 8.59 -16.27
CA VAL A 21 1.73 9.87 -15.67
C VAL A 21 1.73 9.79 -14.15
N ALA A 22 1.23 8.70 -13.56
CA ALA A 22 1.24 8.48 -12.11
C ALA A 22 2.68 8.42 -11.56
N PHE A 23 3.58 7.74 -12.27
CA PHE A 23 5.00 7.70 -11.93
C PHE A 23 5.63 9.09 -11.96
N VAL A 24 5.45 9.83 -13.05
CA VAL A 24 6.00 11.19 -13.19
C VAL A 24 5.44 12.12 -12.11
N ALA A 25 4.15 12.04 -11.84
CA ALA A 25 3.49 12.88 -10.84
C ALA A 25 4.05 12.63 -9.42
N ILE A 26 4.28 11.37 -9.04
CA ILE A 26 4.79 11.08 -7.70
C ILE A 26 6.32 11.25 -7.60
N PHE A 27 7.07 10.83 -8.61
CA PHE A 27 8.53 10.83 -8.56
C PHE A 27 9.13 12.23 -8.71
N PHE A 28 8.59 13.03 -9.64
CA PHE A 28 9.14 14.35 -9.95
C PHE A 28 8.41 15.50 -9.27
N PHE A 29 7.13 15.33 -8.93
CA PHE A 29 6.31 16.41 -8.36
C PHE A 29 5.81 16.14 -6.96
N ALA A 30 6.21 15.00 -6.38
CA ALA A 30 5.78 14.57 -5.03
C ALA A 30 4.26 14.67 -4.80
N VAL A 31 3.47 14.43 -5.87
CA VAL A 31 2.01 14.44 -5.78
C VAL A 31 1.56 13.39 -4.77
N PRO A 32 0.75 13.75 -3.76
CA PRO A 32 0.31 12.78 -2.75
C PRO A 32 -0.43 11.60 -3.38
N PHE A 33 -0.11 10.39 -2.94
CA PHE A 33 -0.73 9.15 -3.42
C PHE A 33 -2.27 9.19 -3.47
N PRO A 34 -2.98 9.73 -2.44
CA PRO A 34 -4.43 9.86 -2.49
C PRO A 34 -4.96 10.63 -3.71
N VAL A 35 -4.25 11.68 -4.11
CA VAL A 35 -4.63 12.50 -5.27
C VAL A 35 -4.50 11.69 -6.56
N ILE A 36 -3.44 10.89 -6.69
CA ILE A 36 -3.22 10.00 -7.84
C ILE A 36 -4.35 8.97 -7.94
N VAL A 37 -4.75 8.37 -6.82
CA VAL A 37 -5.83 7.36 -6.79
C VAL A 37 -7.16 7.99 -7.17
N ILE A 38 -7.51 9.15 -6.61
CA ILE A 38 -8.77 9.86 -6.91
C ILE A 38 -8.79 10.29 -8.37
N ALA A 39 -7.70 10.85 -8.88
CA ALA A 39 -7.60 11.25 -10.28
C ALA A 39 -7.73 10.04 -11.22
N ALA A 40 -7.04 8.93 -10.92
CA ALA A 40 -7.17 7.70 -11.71
C ALA A 40 -8.60 7.14 -11.67
N ALA A 41 -9.25 7.15 -10.50
CA ALA A 41 -10.65 6.74 -10.35
C ALA A 41 -11.58 7.60 -11.22
N ALA A 42 -11.42 8.93 -11.18
CA ALA A 42 -12.22 9.88 -11.96
C ALA A 42 -12.01 9.67 -13.46
N ILE A 43 -10.75 9.55 -13.91
CA ILE A 43 -10.42 9.27 -15.32
C ILE A 43 -11.05 7.95 -15.76
N GLY A 44 -10.95 6.91 -14.94
CA GLY A 44 -11.54 5.60 -15.24
C GLY A 44 -13.07 5.62 -15.26
N PHE A 45 -13.68 6.35 -14.33
CA PHE A 45 -15.13 6.53 -14.29
C PHE A 45 -15.64 7.24 -15.55
N LEU A 46 -15.03 8.35 -15.91
CA LEU A 46 -15.37 9.10 -17.13
C LEU A 46 -15.05 8.28 -18.38
N GLY A 47 -13.86 7.68 -18.46
CA GLY A 47 -13.46 6.84 -19.58
C GLY A 47 -14.35 5.60 -19.75
N GLY A 48 -14.79 4.99 -18.65
CA GLY A 48 -15.75 3.89 -18.69
C GLY A 48 -17.13 4.29 -19.19
N HIS A 49 -17.51 5.56 -19.04
CA HIS A 49 -18.74 6.10 -19.57
C HIS A 49 -18.62 6.45 -21.06
N PHE A 50 -17.57 7.16 -21.48
CA PHE A 50 -17.42 7.68 -22.85
C PHE A 50 -16.68 6.73 -23.80
N ALA A 51 -15.74 5.92 -23.31
CA ALA A 51 -14.91 5.03 -24.12
C ALA A 51 -14.68 3.65 -23.45
N PRO A 52 -15.74 2.87 -23.14
CA PRO A 52 -15.64 1.65 -22.36
C PRO A 52 -14.69 0.60 -22.95
N ALA A 53 -14.52 0.59 -24.28
CA ALA A 53 -13.63 -0.37 -24.94
C ALA A 53 -12.14 -0.20 -24.57
N GLN A 54 -11.72 1.01 -24.19
CA GLN A 54 -10.35 1.33 -23.83
C GLN A 54 -10.09 1.22 -22.32
N PHE A 55 -11.13 1.44 -21.50
CA PHE A 55 -11.00 1.52 -20.05
C PHE A 55 -11.46 0.27 -19.30
N VAL A 56 -12.33 -0.55 -19.90
CA VAL A 56 -12.75 -1.82 -19.32
C VAL A 56 -11.77 -2.91 -19.73
N VAL A 57 -10.85 -3.25 -18.86
CA VAL A 57 -9.97 -4.40 -19.05
C VAL A 57 -10.76 -5.67 -18.71
N LYS A 58 -11.02 -6.52 -19.71
CA LYS A 58 -11.58 -7.85 -19.47
C LYS A 58 -10.61 -8.63 -18.58
N ARG A 59 -10.86 -8.67 -17.29
CA ARG A 59 -10.18 -9.60 -16.39
C ARG A 59 -10.59 -10.98 -16.84
N GLY A 60 -9.66 -11.73 -17.42
CA GLY A 60 -9.88 -13.15 -17.67
C GLY A 60 -10.33 -13.77 -16.36
N HIS A 61 -11.49 -14.38 -16.33
CA HIS A 61 -11.98 -15.16 -15.22
C HIS A 61 -11.00 -16.32 -15.00
N GLY A 62 -9.98 -16.08 -14.20
CA GLY A 62 -9.17 -17.13 -13.62
C GLY A 62 -10.02 -17.83 -12.56
N ALA A 63 -10.21 -19.10 -12.76
CA ALA A 63 -10.97 -20.05 -11.96
C ALA A 63 -12.50 -19.90 -12.08
N LYS A 64 -13.07 -20.54 -13.10
CA LYS A 64 -14.32 -21.26 -12.94
C LYS A 64 -14.04 -22.40 -11.93
N GLY A 65 -14.10 -22.08 -10.66
CA GLY A 65 -14.13 -23.10 -9.62
C GLY A 65 -15.60 -23.31 -9.24
N ASP A 66 -15.99 -24.54 -9.08
CA ASP A 66 -17.33 -24.99 -8.65
C ASP A 66 -17.84 -24.35 -7.33
N THR A 67 -16.97 -23.62 -6.64
CA THR A 67 -17.30 -22.88 -5.42
C THR A 67 -18.24 -21.71 -5.67
N SER A 68 -18.23 -21.05 -6.85
CA SER A 68 -19.16 -19.97 -7.15
C SER A 68 -20.58 -20.47 -7.35
N ALA A 69 -20.73 -21.65 -7.98
CA ALA A 69 -22.05 -22.26 -8.22
C ALA A 69 -22.71 -22.72 -6.91
N SER A 70 -21.94 -23.18 -5.92
CA SER A 70 -22.47 -23.58 -4.61
C SER A 70 -22.85 -22.35 -3.75
N ILE A 71 -22.13 -21.25 -3.86
CA ILE A 71 -22.49 -19.99 -3.17
C ILE A 71 -23.70 -19.35 -3.82
N ASP A 72 -23.76 -19.32 -5.16
CA ASP A 72 -24.90 -18.78 -5.90
C ASP A 72 -26.18 -19.62 -5.65
N ALA A 73 -26.05 -20.94 -5.49
CA ALA A 73 -27.16 -21.82 -5.10
C ALA A 73 -27.62 -21.57 -3.64
N ALA A 74 -26.69 -21.37 -2.71
CA ALA A 74 -27.02 -21.04 -1.30
C ALA A 74 -27.66 -19.65 -1.16
N LEU A 75 -27.26 -18.68 -2.03
CA LEU A 75 -27.88 -17.36 -2.10
C LEU A 75 -29.28 -17.40 -2.67
N SER A 76 -29.57 -18.28 -3.68
CA SER A 76 -30.87 -18.44 -4.30
C SER A 76 -31.90 -19.16 -3.38
N ASP A 77 -31.43 -19.98 -2.46
CA ASP A 77 -32.27 -20.80 -1.57
C ASP A 77 -32.85 -20.05 -0.35
N GLY A 78 -32.68 -18.73 -0.27
CA GLY A 78 -33.27 -17.88 0.76
C GLY A 78 -32.76 -18.12 2.18
N GLN A 79 -31.73 -18.95 2.36
CA GLN A 79 -31.18 -19.31 3.68
C GLN A 79 -30.36 -18.19 4.34
N LEU A 80 -30.13 -17.09 3.62
CA LEU A 80 -29.34 -15.96 4.11
C LEU A 80 -30.18 -14.69 4.29
N GLU A 81 -31.26 -14.75 5.05
CA GLU A 81 -32.10 -13.56 5.38
C GLU A 81 -31.28 -12.41 5.97
N HIS A 82 -30.17 -12.72 6.66
CA HIS A 82 -29.26 -11.75 7.25
C HIS A 82 -28.40 -10.99 6.22
N THR A 83 -28.37 -11.38 4.94
CA THR A 83 -27.67 -10.66 3.86
C THR A 83 -28.55 -9.63 3.14
N ARG A 84 -29.85 -9.59 3.43
CA ARG A 84 -30.73 -8.60 2.81
C ARG A 84 -30.40 -7.17 3.25
N PRO A 85 -30.39 -6.19 2.35
CA PRO A 85 -30.16 -4.79 2.68
C PRO A 85 -31.19 -4.33 3.73
N SER A 86 -30.73 -3.86 4.89
CA SER A 86 -31.55 -3.29 5.95
C SER A 86 -30.95 -1.96 6.38
N LEU A 87 -31.73 -0.89 6.29
CA LEU A 87 -31.28 0.46 6.67
C LEU A 87 -30.92 0.52 8.17
N ALA A 88 -31.71 -0.10 9.03
CA ALA A 88 -31.43 -0.12 10.47
C ALA A 88 -30.10 -0.81 10.79
N ARG A 89 -29.80 -1.92 10.11
CA ARG A 89 -28.54 -2.63 10.25
C ARG A 89 -27.36 -1.80 9.68
N ALA A 90 -27.55 -1.18 8.52
CA ALA A 90 -26.52 -0.32 7.91
C ALA A 90 -26.19 0.86 8.86
N VAL A 91 -27.20 1.54 9.41
CA VAL A 91 -26.99 2.63 10.37
C VAL A 91 -26.28 2.13 11.63
N LYS A 92 -26.69 0.99 12.18
CA LYS A 92 -26.04 0.39 13.37
C LYS A 92 -24.55 0.09 13.08
N VAL A 93 -24.25 -0.53 11.95
CA VAL A 93 -22.86 -0.84 11.54
C VAL A 93 -22.04 0.43 11.39
N VAL A 94 -22.59 1.45 10.70
CA VAL A 94 -21.92 2.73 10.51
C VAL A 94 -21.63 3.40 11.86
N VAL A 95 -22.62 3.52 12.73
CA VAL A 95 -22.46 4.19 14.04
C VAL A 95 -21.43 3.45 14.89
N VAL A 96 -21.54 2.12 15.01
CA VAL A 96 -20.60 1.33 15.83
C VAL A 96 -19.19 1.40 15.26
N CYS A 97 -19.01 1.20 13.96
CA CYS A 97 -17.67 1.24 13.36
C CYS A 97 -17.05 2.64 13.41
N LEU A 98 -17.83 3.70 13.17
CA LEU A 98 -17.32 5.07 13.30
C LEU A 98 -16.95 5.41 14.75
N ALA A 99 -17.73 4.99 15.72
CA ALA A 99 -17.40 5.18 17.14
C ALA A 99 -16.12 4.43 17.53
N LEU A 100 -15.97 3.17 17.10
CA LEU A 100 -14.77 2.38 17.36
C LEU A 100 -13.54 2.94 16.61
N TRP A 101 -13.73 3.54 15.45
CA TRP A 101 -12.65 4.11 14.66
C TRP A 101 -12.21 5.47 15.17
N PHE A 102 -13.13 6.43 15.26
CA PHE A 102 -12.82 7.81 15.61
C PHE A 102 -12.78 8.06 17.13
N GLY A 103 -13.41 7.21 17.93
CA GLY A 103 -13.39 7.32 19.39
C GLY A 103 -11.98 7.33 19.97
N PRO A 104 -11.14 6.31 19.70
CA PRO A 104 -9.75 6.30 20.14
C PRO A 104 -8.93 7.49 19.62
N ILE A 105 -9.13 7.90 18.37
CA ILE A 105 -8.44 9.06 17.78
C ILE A 105 -8.78 10.34 18.52
N PHE A 106 -10.08 10.56 18.78
CA PHE A 106 -10.56 11.72 19.53
C PHE A 106 -10.01 11.73 20.97
N LEU A 107 -10.02 10.56 21.62
CA LEU A 107 -9.47 10.41 22.97
C LEU A 107 -7.98 10.74 23.01
N LEU A 108 -7.19 10.21 22.07
CA LEU A 108 -5.76 10.50 21.96
C LEU A 108 -5.50 11.99 21.68
N ALA A 109 -6.24 12.58 20.75
CA ALA A 109 -6.08 13.98 20.37
C ALA A 109 -6.38 14.94 21.54
N THR A 110 -7.40 14.61 22.35
CA THR A 110 -7.79 15.43 23.51
C THR A 110 -6.89 15.21 24.73
N ALA A 111 -6.41 13.99 24.96
CA ALA A 111 -5.61 13.64 26.11
C ALA A 111 -4.11 13.94 25.93
N LEU A 112 -3.57 13.71 24.72
CA LEU A 112 -2.13 13.80 24.44
C LEU A 112 -1.78 14.96 23.49
N GLY A 113 -2.76 15.52 22.80
CA GLY A 113 -2.55 16.55 21.77
C GLY A 113 -2.36 15.99 20.37
N LEU A 114 -2.40 16.88 19.37
CA LEU A 114 -2.31 16.49 17.95
C LEU A 114 -0.89 16.11 17.51
N ASP A 115 0.13 16.66 18.17
CA ASP A 115 1.53 16.43 17.83
C ASP A 115 2.11 15.17 18.47
N HIS A 116 1.34 14.51 19.34
CA HIS A 116 1.79 13.29 19.98
C HIS A 116 1.86 12.12 18.98
N ILE A 117 2.90 11.27 19.11
CA ILE A 117 3.19 10.17 18.17
C ILE A 117 1.97 9.28 17.93
N TYR A 118 1.22 8.89 18.96
CA TYR A 118 0.03 8.05 18.79
C TYR A 118 -1.09 8.75 18.03
N THR A 119 -1.29 10.04 18.24
CA THR A 119 -2.31 10.82 17.52
C THR A 119 -1.93 10.94 16.05
N GLN A 120 -0.67 11.27 15.76
CA GLN A 120 -0.17 11.36 14.40
C GLN A 120 -0.29 10.01 13.66
N GLN A 121 0.12 8.91 14.29
CA GLN A 121 -0.02 7.57 13.74
C GLN A 121 -1.49 7.21 13.48
N ALA A 122 -2.37 7.43 14.47
CA ALA A 122 -3.78 7.14 14.33
C ALA A 122 -4.44 7.90 13.18
N MET A 123 -4.14 9.19 13.03
CA MET A 123 -4.67 10.03 11.94
C MET A 123 -4.10 9.62 10.58
N PHE A 124 -2.79 9.40 10.50
CA PHE A 124 -2.12 9.03 9.25
C PHE A 124 -2.61 7.67 8.74
N PHE A 125 -2.59 6.63 9.58
CA PHE A 125 -3.00 5.29 9.16
C PHE A 125 -4.52 5.17 8.93
N SER A 126 -5.34 5.95 9.61
CA SER A 126 -6.76 6.09 9.29
C SER A 126 -6.99 6.65 7.88
N LYS A 127 -6.25 7.69 7.51
CA LYS A 127 -6.28 8.24 6.14
C LYS A 127 -5.84 7.19 5.13
N MET A 128 -4.79 6.42 5.45
CA MET A 128 -4.30 5.35 4.62
C MET A 128 -5.33 4.25 4.41
N ALA A 129 -6.03 3.83 5.46
CA ALA A 129 -7.05 2.79 5.38
C ALA A 129 -8.20 3.15 4.42
N VAL A 130 -8.56 4.44 4.32
CA VAL A 130 -9.59 4.93 3.39
C VAL A 130 -9.10 4.96 1.95
N VAL A 131 -7.82 5.27 1.73
CA VAL A 131 -7.25 5.50 0.38
C VAL A 131 -6.60 4.24 -0.21
N THR A 132 -6.62 3.13 0.53
CA THR A 132 -6.02 1.85 0.10
C THR A 132 -6.87 1.16 -0.98
N PHE A 133 -6.89 1.71 -2.18
CA PHE A 133 -7.47 1.07 -3.35
C PHE A 133 -6.37 0.67 -4.33
N GLY A 134 -6.44 -0.56 -4.85
CA GLY A 134 -5.54 -1.03 -5.90
C GLY A 134 -4.39 -1.93 -5.48
N GLY A 135 -4.23 -2.22 -4.19
CA GLY A 135 -3.27 -3.21 -3.68
C GLY A 135 -2.30 -2.66 -2.63
N ALA A 136 -1.79 -3.56 -1.78
CA ALA A 136 -0.94 -3.23 -0.64
C ALA A 136 0.35 -2.50 -1.04
N TYR A 137 0.98 -2.86 -2.15
CA TYR A 137 2.25 -2.24 -2.59
C TYR A 137 2.17 -0.73 -2.83
N ALA A 138 1.04 -0.22 -3.33
CA ALA A 138 0.88 1.21 -3.55
C ALA A 138 0.81 2.00 -2.24
N VAL A 139 0.11 1.44 -1.26
CA VAL A 139 0.02 2.01 0.09
C VAL A 139 1.38 1.98 0.76
N LEU A 140 2.10 0.86 0.65
CA LEU A 140 3.44 0.73 1.20
C LEU A 140 4.42 1.76 0.63
N ALA A 141 4.29 2.10 -0.67
CA ALA A 141 5.07 3.16 -1.29
C ALA A 141 4.86 4.51 -0.60
N TYR A 142 3.60 4.87 -0.39
CA TYR A 142 3.26 6.12 0.27
C TYR A 142 3.62 6.13 1.75
N VAL A 143 3.38 5.01 2.45
CA VAL A 143 3.75 4.88 3.87
C VAL A 143 5.25 4.98 4.04
N ALA A 144 6.05 4.31 3.20
CA ALA A 144 7.51 4.39 3.23
C ALA A 144 7.99 5.83 3.09
N GLN A 145 7.47 6.53 2.07
CA GLN A 145 7.82 7.92 1.85
C GLN A 145 7.44 8.80 3.05
N GLN A 146 6.21 8.70 3.55
CA GLN A 146 5.75 9.54 4.65
C GLN A 146 6.43 9.22 5.97
N ALA A 147 6.56 7.94 6.33
CA ALA A 147 7.17 7.51 7.57
C ALA A 147 8.66 7.88 7.67
N VAL A 148 9.37 7.84 6.54
CA VAL A 148 10.81 8.19 6.49
C VAL A 148 11.02 9.68 6.30
N GLU A 149 10.35 10.27 5.28
CA GLU A 149 10.70 11.61 4.81
C GLU A 149 9.93 12.73 5.49
N THR A 150 8.67 12.48 5.88
CA THR A 150 7.82 13.52 6.46
C THR A 150 7.82 13.44 7.98
N TYR A 151 7.63 12.24 8.52
CA TYR A 151 7.51 12.05 9.96
C TYR A 151 8.81 11.64 10.64
N GLY A 152 9.79 11.10 9.90
CA GLY A 152 11.06 10.63 10.47
C GLY A 152 10.91 9.48 11.48
N TRP A 153 9.83 8.69 11.37
CA TRP A 153 9.59 7.56 12.28
C TRP A 153 10.60 6.44 12.08
N LEU A 154 11.05 6.24 10.85
CA LEU A 154 12.03 5.23 10.47
C LEU A 154 13.11 5.83 9.57
N SER A 155 14.29 5.20 9.60
CA SER A 155 15.30 5.40 8.56
C SER A 155 14.93 4.62 7.27
N PRO A 156 15.49 4.97 6.11
CA PRO A 156 15.28 4.22 4.86
C PRO A 156 15.62 2.73 5.00
N GLY A 157 16.73 2.39 5.70
CA GLY A 157 17.17 1.02 5.94
C GLY A 157 16.15 0.22 6.74
N GLU A 158 15.64 0.78 7.83
CA GLU A 158 14.62 0.11 8.65
C GLU A 158 13.29 -0.08 7.91
N MET A 159 12.92 0.85 7.04
CA MET A 159 11.75 0.64 6.18
C MET A 159 11.95 -0.52 5.22
N LEU A 160 13.18 -0.71 4.71
CA LEU A 160 13.56 -1.88 3.90
C LEU A 160 13.47 -3.18 4.71
N ASP A 161 13.96 -3.18 5.95
CA ASP A 161 13.85 -4.33 6.87
C ASP A 161 12.39 -4.71 7.10
N GLY A 162 11.53 -3.73 7.37
CA GLY A 162 10.10 -3.96 7.55
C GLY A 162 9.42 -4.57 6.32
N LEU A 163 9.79 -4.11 5.11
CA LEU A 163 9.30 -4.71 3.87
C LEU A 163 9.86 -6.11 3.64
N GLY A 164 11.13 -6.34 3.94
CA GLY A 164 11.75 -7.66 3.89
C GLY A 164 11.06 -8.66 4.81
N LEU A 165 10.76 -8.25 6.04
CA LEU A 165 10.00 -9.04 7.01
C LEU A 165 8.59 -9.37 6.49
N ALA A 166 7.88 -8.40 5.91
CA ALA A 166 6.53 -8.62 5.39
C ALA A 166 6.50 -9.57 4.18
N GLU A 167 7.53 -9.55 3.34
CA GLU A 167 7.63 -10.45 2.17
C GLU A 167 8.02 -11.87 2.57
N THR A 168 8.71 -12.06 3.68
CA THR A 168 9.16 -13.38 4.18
C THR A 168 8.19 -14.01 5.18
N THR A 169 7.40 -13.20 5.86
CA THR A 169 6.42 -13.67 6.84
C THR A 169 5.12 -14.08 6.15
N PRO A 170 4.56 -15.26 6.45
CA PRO A 170 3.25 -15.64 5.91
C PRO A 170 2.17 -14.75 6.52
N GLY A 171 1.60 -13.85 5.70
CA GLY A 171 0.57 -12.91 6.15
C GLY A 171 0.27 -11.81 5.11
N PRO A 172 -0.66 -10.92 5.43
CA PRO A 172 -0.93 -9.78 4.56
C PRO A 172 0.22 -8.77 4.62
N LEU A 173 0.70 -8.30 3.46
CA LEU A 173 1.74 -7.29 3.34
C LEU A 173 1.45 -5.99 4.12
N ILE A 174 0.18 -5.74 4.41
CA ILE A 174 -0.25 -4.58 5.18
C ILE A 174 0.30 -4.58 6.62
N LEU A 175 0.74 -5.73 7.15
CA LEU A 175 1.35 -5.83 8.48
C LEU A 175 2.66 -5.03 8.62
N VAL A 176 3.26 -4.62 7.52
CA VAL A 176 4.37 -3.64 7.56
C VAL A 176 3.98 -2.36 8.29
N LEU A 177 2.70 -1.97 8.25
CA LEU A 177 2.21 -0.79 8.95
C LEU A 177 2.35 -0.93 10.47
N GLU A 178 2.16 -2.16 10.98
CA GLU A 178 2.39 -2.50 12.39
C GLU A 178 3.85 -2.29 12.78
N PHE A 179 4.79 -2.73 11.95
CA PHE A 179 6.22 -2.50 12.15
C PHE A 179 6.56 -1.00 12.19
N VAL A 180 6.00 -0.20 11.28
CA VAL A 180 6.17 1.25 11.26
C VAL A 180 5.59 1.88 12.54
N GLY A 181 4.40 1.44 12.96
CA GLY A 181 3.76 1.90 14.19
C GLY A 181 4.58 1.57 15.43
N PHE A 182 5.12 0.35 15.49
CA PHE A 182 5.99 -0.08 16.59
C PHE A 182 7.24 0.78 16.68
N LEU A 183 8.03 0.90 15.62
CA LEU A 183 9.30 1.63 15.66
C LEU A 183 9.12 3.12 15.90
N GLY A 184 8.11 3.74 15.30
CA GLY A 184 7.82 5.15 15.55
C GLY A 184 7.49 5.45 17.01
N ALA A 185 6.68 4.62 17.64
CA ALA A 185 6.35 4.76 19.07
C ALA A 185 7.49 4.31 20.00
N TYR A 186 8.24 3.27 19.64
CA TYR A 186 9.41 2.80 20.37
C TYR A 186 10.47 3.89 20.54
N ARG A 187 10.67 4.72 19.51
CA ARG A 187 11.62 5.84 19.53
C ARG A 187 11.13 7.08 20.28
N SER A 188 9.83 7.16 20.48
CA SER A 188 9.19 8.28 21.18
C SER A 188 8.32 7.77 22.33
N PRO A 189 8.90 7.03 23.31
CA PRO A 189 8.15 6.31 24.35
C PRO A 189 7.47 7.21 25.38
N GLY A 190 7.88 8.49 25.48
CA GLY A 190 7.41 9.39 26.51
C GLY A 190 7.79 8.89 27.92
N SER A 191 6.78 8.67 28.76
CA SER A 191 6.95 8.13 30.13
C SER A 191 6.87 6.59 30.20
N LEU A 192 6.61 5.91 29.09
CA LEU A 192 6.46 4.46 29.04
C LEU A 192 7.81 3.77 28.77
N ASP A 193 7.88 2.48 29.12
CA ASP A 193 8.94 1.63 28.59
C ASP A 193 8.88 1.58 27.06
N ALA A 194 10.04 1.62 26.40
CA ALA A 194 10.11 1.75 24.94
C ALA A 194 9.42 0.58 24.20
N ALA A 195 9.60 -0.66 24.69
CA ALA A 195 8.96 -1.82 24.08
C ALA A 195 7.44 -1.79 24.26
N LEU A 196 6.98 -1.36 25.42
CA LEU A 196 5.56 -1.20 25.71
C LEU A 196 4.95 -0.09 24.84
N ALA A 197 5.65 1.04 24.70
CA ALA A 197 5.24 2.13 23.82
C ALA A 197 5.13 1.66 22.37
N GLY A 198 6.13 0.91 21.88
CA GLY A 198 6.11 0.30 20.57
C GLY A 198 4.91 -0.64 20.36
N ALA A 199 4.64 -1.51 21.35
CA ALA A 199 3.50 -2.43 21.30
C ALA A 199 2.16 -1.70 21.23
N PHE A 200 1.99 -0.60 21.97
CA PHE A 200 0.79 0.25 21.87
C PHE A 200 0.70 0.92 20.50
N GLY A 201 1.81 1.42 19.94
CA GLY A 201 1.84 1.98 18.58
C GLY A 201 1.43 0.97 17.53
N ALA A 202 1.97 -0.25 17.58
CA ALA A 202 1.59 -1.35 16.70
C ALA A 202 0.10 -1.70 16.79
N ALA A 203 -0.41 -1.89 18.01
CA ALA A 203 -1.82 -2.20 18.24
C ALA A 203 -2.75 -1.08 17.75
N LEU A 204 -2.38 0.17 17.96
CA LEU A 204 -3.12 1.34 17.49
C LEU A 204 -3.20 1.38 15.96
N VAL A 205 -2.06 1.16 15.30
CA VAL A 205 -2.00 1.15 13.82
C VAL A 205 -2.85 0.03 13.25
N LEU A 206 -2.79 -1.17 13.82
CA LEU A 206 -3.69 -2.28 13.45
C LEU A 206 -5.16 -1.88 13.62
N TRP A 207 -5.50 -1.31 14.77
CA TRP A 207 -6.86 -0.91 15.07
C TRP A 207 -7.42 0.07 14.03
N VAL A 208 -6.74 1.19 13.80
CA VAL A 208 -7.22 2.24 12.88
C VAL A 208 -7.15 1.83 11.41
N THR A 209 -6.41 0.77 11.08
CA THR A 209 -6.35 0.22 9.72
C THR A 209 -7.47 -0.79 9.49
N PHE A 210 -7.75 -1.68 10.45
CA PHE A 210 -8.71 -2.76 10.25
C PHE A 210 -10.16 -2.39 10.55
N VAL A 211 -10.42 -1.50 11.50
CA VAL A 211 -11.80 -1.08 11.81
C VAL A 211 -12.52 -0.49 10.59
N PRO A 212 -11.92 0.41 9.78
CA PRO A 212 -12.52 0.84 8.52
C PRO A 212 -12.76 -0.30 7.52
N CYS A 213 -11.87 -1.30 7.47
CA CYS A 213 -12.05 -2.47 6.60
C CYS A 213 -13.33 -3.23 6.98
N PHE A 214 -13.56 -3.44 8.28
CA PHE A 214 -14.81 -4.06 8.75
C PHE A 214 -16.05 -3.22 8.42
N LEU A 215 -15.95 -1.88 8.52
CA LEU A 215 -17.03 -0.99 8.09
C LEU A 215 -17.39 -1.24 6.62
N TRP A 216 -16.40 -1.26 5.73
CA TRP A 216 -16.63 -1.47 4.30
C TRP A 216 -17.18 -2.87 3.99
N ILE A 217 -16.69 -3.90 4.70
CA ILE A 217 -17.15 -5.28 4.52
C ILE A 217 -18.62 -5.40 4.96
N PHE A 218 -18.96 -5.00 6.17
CA PHE A 218 -20.31 -5.16 6.70
C PHE A 218 -21.35 -4.26 6.05
N LEU A 219 -20.94 -3.05 5.62
CA LEU A 219 -21.80 -2.13 4.90
C LEU A 219 -21.93 -2.54 3.43
N GLY A 220 -20.82 -2.94 2.80
CA GLY A 220 -20.76 -3.21 1.36
C GLY A 220 -21.27 -4.58 0.94
N ALA A 221 -21.15 -5.61 1.78
CA ALA A 221 -21.51 -6.97 1.43
C ALA A 221 -22.91 -7.13 0.80
N PRO A 222 -23.98 -6.51 1.33
CA PRO A 222 -25.32 -6.62 0.74
C PRO A 222 -25.47 -5.96 -0.64
N TYR A 223 -24.55 -5.05 -0.98
CA TYR A 223 -24.63 -4.27 -2.23
C TYR A 223 -23.65 -4.73 -3.29
N ILE A 224 -22.73 -5.65 -2.96
CA ILE A 224 -21.69 -6.14 -3.89
C ILE A 224 -22.33 -6.71 -5.17
N GLU A 225 -23.40 -7.47 -5.07
CA GLU A 225 -24.09 -8.03 -6.24
C GLU A 225 -24.72 -6.96 -7.12
N ALA A 226 -25.31 -5.92 -6.53
CA ALA A 226 -25.90 -4.80 -7.27
C ALA A 226 -24.83 -3.94 -7.98
N LEU A 227 -23.60 -3.97 -7.50
CA LEU A 227 -22.46 -3.24 -8.07
C LEU A 227 -21.67 -4.09 -9.08
N ARG A 228 -21.80 -5.41 -9.02
CA ARG A 228 -21.10 -6.38 -9.87
C ARG A 228 -21.50 -6.19 -11.35
N GLY A 229 -20.52 -6.12 -12.23
CA GLY A 229 -20.75 -5.98 -13.66
C GLY A 229 -21.04 -4.57 -14.18
N ARG A 230 -20.99 -3.54 -13.33
CA ARG A 230 -21.08 -2.16 -13.80
C ARG A 230 -19.77 -1.75 -14.48
N LYS A 231 -19.79 -1.66 -15.83
CA LYS A 231 -18.64 -1.33 -16.68
C LYS A 231 -17.85 -0.11 -16.20
N VAL A 232 -18.55 0.89 -15.69
CA VAL A 232 -17.95 2.15 -15.20
C VAL A 232 -17.10 1.93 -13.94
N LEU A 233 -17.56 1.09 -13.01
CA LEU A 233 -16.79 0.73 -11.82
C LEU A 233 -15.59 -0.15 -12.16
N ASP A 234 -15.76 -1.09 -13.07
CA ASP A 234 -14.67 -1.94 -13.57
C ASP A 234 -13.59 -1.09 -14.25
N ALA A 235 -13.99 -0.06 -15.01
CA ALA A 235 -13.07 0.89 -15.62
C ALA A 235 -12.32 1.72 -14.56
N ALA A 236 -13.01 2.26 -13.55
CA ALA A 236 -12.40 3.00 -12.46
C ALA A 236 -11.38 2.14 -11.68
N LEU A 237 -11.72 0.91 -11.35
CA LEU A 237 -10.81 -0.01 -10.67
C LEU A 237 -9.61 -0.41 -11.55
N SER A 238 -9.82 -0.53 -12.86
CA SER A 238 -8.74 -0.85 -13.83
C SER A 238 -7.73 0.28 -13.93
N THR A 239 -8.21 1.54 -14.00
CA THR A 239 -7.34 2.71 -14.07
C THR A 239 -6.60 2.98 -12.76
N ILE A 240 -7.24 2.80 -11.61
CA ILE A 240 -6.55 2.83 -10.30
C ILE A 240 -5.43 1.78 -10.30
N THR A 241 -5.73 0.55 -10.72
CA THR A 241 -4.72 -0.53 -10.75
C THR A 241 -3.56 -0.21 -11.71
N ALA A 242 -3.83 0.44 -12.83
CA ALA A 242 -2.79 0.89 -13.76
C ALA A 242 -1.92 2.01 -13.16
N ALA A 243 -2.53 3.03 -12.55
CA ALA A 243 -1.81 4.10 -11.87
C ALA A 243 -0.91 3.57 -10.74
N VAL A 244 -1.40 2.58 -9.99
CA VAL A 244 -0.66 1.89 -8.93
C VAL A 244 0.64 1.26 -9.45
N VAL A 245 0.70 0.77 -10.71
CA VAL A 245 1.96 0.27 -11.28
C VAL A 245 3.04 1.37 -11.31
N GLY A 246 2.65 2.60 -11.68
CA GLY A 246 3.56 3.75 -11.65
C GLY A 246 4.03 4.09 -10.22
N VAL A 247 3.13 4.01 -9.25
CA VAL A 247 3.47 4.24 -7.83
C VAL A 247 4.42 3.16 -7.29
N VAL A 248 4.19 1.89 -7.63
CA VAL A 248 5.09 0.78 -7.23
C VAL A 248 6.46 0.90 -7.93
N LEU A 249 6.49 1.41 -9.16
CA LEU A 249 7.75 1.70 -9.84
C LEU A 249 8.53 2.82 -9.12
N ASN A 250 7.85 3.89 -8.70
CA ASN A 250 8.44 4.94 -7.89
C ASN A 250 9.08 4.37 -6.61
N LEU A 251 8.36 3.52 -5.88
CA LEU A 251 8.88 2.86 -4.69
C LEU A 251 10.13 2.03 -5.00
N ALA A 252 10.10 1.24 -6.08
CA ALA A 252 11.24 0.41 -6.46
C ALA A 252 12.49 1.24 -6.77
N ILE A 253 12.33 2.38 -7.46
CA ILE A 253 13.43 3.29 -7.76
C ILE A 253 13.92 3.98 -6.47
N TRP A 254 12.99 4.44 -5.63
CA TRP A 254 13.33 5.07 -4.36
C TRP A 254 14.19 4.14 -3.49
N PHE A 255 13.76 2.88 -3.35
CA PHE A 255 14.56 1.89 -2.60
C PHE A 255 15.89 1.58 -3.26
N ALA A 256 15.92 1.44 -4.59
CA ALA A 256 17.17 1.20 -5.30
C ALA A 256 18.19 2.31 -5.02
N LEU A 257 17.76 3.58 -5.02
CA LEU A 257 18.61 4.71 -4.70
C LEU A 257 19.14 4.63 -3.25
N HIS A 258 18.26 4.34 -2.26
CA HIS A 258 18.67 4.32 -0.85
C HIS A 258 19.39 3.03 -0.41
N VAL A 259 19.36 1.97 -1.21
CA VAL A 259 20.17 0.75 -1.00
C VAL A 259 21.56 0.91 -1.60
N VAL A 260 21.63 1.53 -2.79
CA VAL A 260 22.87 1.62 -3.56
C VAL A 260 23.73 2.83 -3.16
N PHE A 261 23.08 3.90 -2.67
CA PHE A 261 23.75 5.13 -2.26
C PHE A 261 23.47 5.44 -0.79
N GLY A 262 24.52 5.70 -0.03
CA GLY A 262 24.41 6.10 1.37
C GLY A 262 23.78 7.48 1.57
N GLN A 263 23.83 8.34 0.53
CA GLN A 263 23.26 9.68 0.54
C GLN A 263 22.56 10.00 -0.78
N VAL A 264 21.32 10.47 -0.67
CA VAL A 264 20.50 10.93 -1.80
C VAL A 264 19.97 12.32 -1.47
N ASP A 265 20.38 13.32 -2.22
CA ASP A 265 19.99 14.71 -2.03
C ASP A 265 18.69 15.01 -2.78
N ARG A 266 17.86 15.89 -2.19
CA ARG A 266 16.66 16.43 -2.84
C ARG A 266 16.96 17.83 -3.35
N ILE A 267 16.83 17.99 -4.66
CA ILE A 267 16.98 19.28 -5.32
C ILE A 267 15.61 19.76 -5.78
N ALA A 268 15.19 20.91 -5.25
CA ALA A 268 13.99 21.59 -5.70
C ALA A 268 14.29 22.35 -6.99
N GLY A 269 13.55 22.02 -8.05
CA GLY A 269 13.60 22.70 -9.34
C GLY A 269 12.44 23.67 -9.53
N PRO A 270 12.41 24.38 -10.69
CA PRO A 270 11.29 25.23 -11.04
C PRO A 270 9.98 24.44 -11.20
N ALA A 271 8.84 25.13 -11.05
CA ALA A 271 7.50 24.56 -11.20
C ALA A 271 7.16 23.39 -10.23
N GLY A 272 7.81 23.35 -9.05
CA GLY A 272 7.57 22.30 -8.05
C GLY A 272 8.27 20.96 -8.36
N LEU A 273 9.20 20.93 -9.30
CA LEU A 273 10.02 19.76 -9.61
C LEU A 273 10.88 19.38 -8.40
N GLN A 274 10.87 18.12 -8.02
CA GLN A 274 11.72 17.55 -6.97
C GLN A 274 12.54 16.42 -7.56
N LEU A 275 13.86 16.58 -7.55
CA LEU A 275 14.78 15.57 -8.07
C LEU A 275 15.50 14.88 -6.90
N GLN A 276 15.50 13.58 -6.91
CA GLN A 276 16.34 12.77 -6.01
C GLN A 276 17.65 12.49 -6.74
N VAL A 277 18.73 13.16 -6.30
CA VAL A 277 20.04 13.05 -6.92
C VAL A 277 20.98 12.27 -5.99
N PRO A 278 21.46 11.09 -6.41
CA PRO A 278 22.38 10.32 -5.59
C PRO A 278 23.74 11.01 -5.53
N VAL A 279 24.37 11.01 -4.37
CA VAL A 279 25.73 11.47 -4.19
C VAL A 279 26.66 10.33 -4.58
N TRP A 280 27.39 10.50 -5.69
CA TRP A 280 28.22 9.43 -6.28
C TRP A 280 29.29 8.90 -5.35
N ASP A 281 29.87 9.74 -4.50
CA ASP A 281 30.87 9.36 -3.52
C ASP A 281 30.35 8.45 -2.41
N SER A 282 29.01 8.36 -2.27
CA SER A 282 28.33 7.49 -1.31
C SER A 282 27.89 6.15 -1.90
N LEU A 283 28.35 5.80 -3.11
CA LEU A 283 28.03 4.55 -3.79
C LEU A 283 28.54 3.33 -3.01
N ASP A 284 27.65 2.48 -2.56
CA ASP A 284 27.98 1.17 -2.02
C ASP A 284 28.08 0.14 -3.16
N VAL A 285 29.31 -0.10 -3.60
CA VAL A 285 29.60 -1.04 -4.71
C VAL A 285 29.18 -2.46 -4.36
N PHE A 286 29.32 -2.86 -3.08
CA PHE A 286 28.92 -4.20 -2.63
C PHE A 286 27.40 -4.37 -2.69
N ALA A 287 26.64 -3.42 -2.12
CA ALA A 287 25.18 -3.42 -2.18
C ALA A 287 24.67 -3.38 -3.63
N ALA A 288 25.31 -2.58 -4.50
CA ALA A 288 24.96 -2.51 -5.92
C ALA A 288 25.19 -3.85 -6.63
N ALA A 289 26.35 -4.48 -6.42
CA ALA A 289 26.69 -5.78 -7.02
C ALA A 289 25.76 -6.88 -6.52
N LEU A 290 25.50 -6.94 -5.21
CA LEU A 290 24.61 -7.93 -4.59
C LEU A 290 23.17 -7.77 -5.10
N SER A 291 22.68 -6.53 -5.21
CA SER A 291 21.37 -6.22 -5.78
C SER A 291 21.25 -6.66 -7.24
N ALA A 292 22.27 -6.40 -8.05
CA ALA A 292 22.31 -6.82 -9.46
C ALA A 292 22.31 -8.35 -9.59
N LEU A 293 23.09 -9.05 -8.76
CA LEU A 293 23.10 -10.51 -8.71
C LEU A 293 21.75 -11.10 -8.28
N ALA A 294 21.11 -10.53 -7.27
CA ALA A 294 19.79 -10.93 -6.82
C ALA A 294 18.72 -10.73 -7.93
N MET A 295 18.73 -9.58 -8.61
CA MET A 295 17.86 -9.33 -9.76
C MET A 295 18.11 -10.34 -10.90
N LEU A 296 19.36 -10.63 -11.23
CA LEU A 296 19.71 -11.62 -12.25
C LEU A 296 19.22 -13.02 -11.86
N ALA A 297 19.39 -13.42 -10.60
CA ALA A 297 18.93 -14.68 -10.03
C ALA A 297 17.42 -14.84 -10.19
N MET A 298 16.67 -13.82 -9.82
CA MET A 298 15.20 -13.86 -9.89
C MET A 298 14.65 -13.76 -11.31
N ILE A 299 15.23 -12.90 -12.17
CA ILE A 299 14.69 -12.63 -13.51
C ILE A 299 15.16 -13.69 -14.51
N ARG A 300 16.48 -13.98 -14.55
CA ARG A 300 17.06 -14.88 -15.56
C ARG A 300 16.98 -16.34 -15.15
N PHE A 301 17.28 -16.64 -13.89
CA PHE A 301 17.28 -18.01 -13.37
C PHE A 301 15.97 -18.40 -12.70
N LYS A 302 15.00 -17.45 -12.58
CA LYS A 302 13.67 -17.67 -11.99
C LYS A 302 13.73 -18.27 -10.58
N LEU A 303 14.79 -17.96 -9.84
CA LEU A 303 14.90 -18.38 -8.44
C LEU A 303 13.76 -17.75 -7.62
N GLY A 304 13.24 -18.52 -6.67
CA GLY A 304 12.23 -18.02 -5.75
C GLY A 304 12.75 -16.91 -4.85
N MET A 305 11.85 -16.14 -4.25
CA MET A 305 12.20 -15.03 -3.37
C MET A 305 12.96 -15.51 -2.13
N ILE A 306 12.50 -16.57 -1.45
CA ILE A 306 13.09 -17.09 -0.22
C ILE A 306 14.56 -17.51 -0.43
N PRO A 307 14.92 -18.36 -1.42
CA PRO A 307 16.33 -18.71 -1.64
C PRO A 307 17.20 -17.53 -2.05
N THR A 308 16.65 -16.55 -2.78
CA THR A 308 17.40 -15.32 -3.13
C THR A 308 17.69 -14.48 -1.89
N LEU A 309 16.72 -14.31 -1.00
CA LEU A 309 16.89 -13.60 0.27
C LEU A 309 17.90 -14.31 1.18
N ALA A 310 17.76 -15.62 1.34
CA ALA A 310 18.69 -16.40 2.16
C ALA A 310 20.13 -16.30 1.62
N GLY A 311 20.32 -16.43 0.30
CA GLY A 311 21.62 -16.26 -0.33
C GLY A 311 22.18 -14.84 -0.14
N SER A 312 21.38 -13.81 -0.33
CA SER A 312 21.79 -12.42 -0.12
C SER A 312 22.16 -12.14 1.34
N ALA A 313 21.37 -12.69 2.29
CA ALA A 313 21.64 -12.55 3.72
C ALA A 313 22.96 -13.23 4.13
N LEU A 314 23.23 -14.42 3.60
CA LEU A 314 24.50 -15.12 3.85
C LEU A 314 25.70 -14.35 3.29
N ILE A 315 25.59 -13.87 2.05
CA ILE A 315 26.67 -13.10 1.42
C ILE A 315 26.89 -11.78 2.16
N GLY A 316 25.82 -11.05 2.49
CA GLY A 316 25.90 -9.80 3.26
C GLY A 316 26.45 -10.01 4.65
N GLY A 317 25.99 -11.05 5.37
CA GLY A 317 26.50 -11.37 6.71
C GLY A 317 27.99 -11.78 6.71
N LEU A 318 28.46 -12.50 5.70
CA LEU A 318 29.89 -12.79 5.55
C LEU A 318 30.71 -11.52 5.26
N TRP A 319 30.17 -10.62 4.46
CA TRP A 319 30.84 -9.34 4.18
C TRP A 319 30.99 -8.45 5.40
N THR A 320 30.00 -8.43 6.29
CA THR A 320 30.08 -7.61 7.53
C THR A 320 30.99 -8.21 8.60
N LEU A 321 31.40 -9.49 8.46
CA LEU A 321 32.34 -10.17 9.37
C LEU A 321 33.80 -10.07 8.90
N LEU A 322 34.03 -9.67 7.65
CA LEU A 322 35.36 -9.43 7.05
C LEU A 322 35.76 -7.98 7.19
#